data_0c09c3acf2f450f1c72b96d2477190c3
#
_entry.id   0c09c3acf2f450f1c72b96d2477190c3
#
_cell.length_a   1.000
_cell.length_b   1.000
_cell.length_c   1.000
_cell.angle_alpha   90.00
_cell.angle_beta   90.00
_cell.angle_gamma   90.00
#
_symmetry.space_group_name_H-M   'P 1'
#
loop_
_entity.id
_entity.type
_entity.pdbx_description
1 polymer ?
#
loop_
_entity_poly.entity_id
_entity_poly.type
_entity_poly.pdbx_seq_one_letter_code
_entity_poly.pdbx_strand_id
1 'polypeptide(L)'
;MAVGFLDDFLKFHFHRNLGLRAWQKIVFQIAIALFAGIYCVLNELTVLNIPFTGLSFDIGIWMLPCVAFVFIAAVNCVNLTDGLDGLAASVGFWYFAAFAALIFLTGGGQALGRLSLMLCGALAGYLLFNTYRAAVFMGDTGSLSLGGFAAAIAAFTGNLLYVAIIGIMFVCSGISVILQVIYYKRTKKRLFLMAPLHHHFQKKGYSESR
;
A
#
# COMPACT_ATOMS: atom_id res chain seq x y z
N MET A 1 -2.52 5.58 9.57
CA MET A 1 -3.67 6.44 9.89
C MET A 1 -3.26 7.81 10.43
N ALA A 2 -2.60 7.95 11.60
CA ALA A 2 -2.28 9.25 12.19
C ALA A 2 -1.53 10.23 11.26
N VAL A 3 -0.55 9.75 10.51
CA VAL A 3 0.24 10.58 9.58
C VAL A 3 -0.62 11.11 8.43
N GLY A 4 -1.49 10.26 7.85
CA GLY A 4 -2.41 10.68 6.79
C GLY A 4 -3.44 11.68 7.31
N PHE A 5 -4.00 11.41 8.49
CA PHE A 5 -4.93 12.34 9.14
C PHE A 5 -4.29 13.70 9.40
N LEU A 6 -3.06 13.74 9.92
CA LEU A 6 -2.32 14.99 10.12
C LEU A 6 -2.11 15.74 8.79
N ASP A 7 -1.78 15.02 7.72
CA ASP A 7 -1.59 15.62 6.41
C ASP A 7 -2.89 16.24 5.88
N ASP A 8 -3.98 15.48 5.90
CA ASP A 8 -5.28 15.94 5.42
C ASP A 8 -5.84 17.07 6.31
N PHE A 9 -5.66 16.97 7.64
CA PHE A 9 -6.05 18.00 8.59
C PHE A 9 -5.30 19.32 8.35
N LEU A 10 -3.98 19.25 8.11
CA LEU A 10 -3.19 20.45 7.81
C LEU A 10 -3.61 21.11 6.49
N LYS A 11 -3.90 20.31 5.47
CA LYS A 11 -4.44 20.81 4.19
C LYS A 11 -5.75 21.55 4.40
N PHE A 12 -6.66 20.94 5.17
CA PHE A 12 -7.97 21.51 5.46
C PHE A 12 -7.89 22.78 6.31
N HIS A 13 -7.16 22.73 7.43
CA HIS A 13 -7.09 23.83 8.41
C HIS A 13 -6.42 25.09 7.84
N PHE A 14 -5.37 24.92 7.06
CA PHE A 14 -4.63 26.06 6.49
C PHE A 14 -5.11 26.47 5.09
N HIS A 15 -6.17 25.83 4.56
CA HIS A 15 -6.66 26.08 3.19
C HIS A 15 -5.55 26.08 2.13
N ARG A 16 -4.53 25.22 2.30
CA ARG A 16 -3.38 25.10 1.42
C ARG A 16 -3.36 23.72 0.79
N ASN A 17 -2.97 23.64 -0.47
CA ASN A 17 -2.77 22.37 -1.17
C ASN A 17 -1.55 21.58 -0.65
N LEU A 18 -0.75 22.16 0.26
CA LEU A 18 0.46 21.58 0.82
C LEU A 18 0.21 21.20 2.28
N GLY A 19 0.08 19.88 2.52
CA GLY A 19 0.10 19.28 3.86
C GLY A 19 1.54 19.09 4.37
N LEU A 20 1.84 17.93 4.93
CA LEU A 20 3.21 17.58 5.34
C LEU A 20 4.15 17.51 4.13
N ARG A 21 5.38 17.99 4.30
CA ARG A 21 6.42 17.81 3.28
C ARG A 21 6.71 16.32 3.08
N ALA A 22 7.06 15.92 1.86
CA ALA A 22 7.32 14.52 1.52
C ALA A 22 8.33 13.85 2.49
N TRP A 23 9.42 14.54 2.86
CA TRP A 23 10.41 14.01 3.79
C TRP A 23 9.84 13.77 5.20
N GLN A 24 8.89 14.63 5.67
CA GLN A 24 8.25 14.45 6.98
C GLN A 24 7.38 13.20 6.98
N LYS A 25 6.63 12.94 5.90
CA LYS A 25 5.86 11.70 5.74
C LYS A 25 6.78 10.47 5.81
N ILE A 26 7.92 10.52 5.10
CA ILE A 26 8.90 9.43 5.08
C ILE A 26 9.49 9.18 6.48
N VAL A 27 9.83 10.22 7.25
CA VAL A 27 10.34 10.06 8.62
C VAL A 27 9.32 9.35 9.51
N PHE A 28 8.06 9.75 9.47
CA PHE A 28 7.01 9.06 10.23
C PHE A 28 6.80 7.61 9.75
N GLN A 29 6.83 7.38 8.45
CA GLN A 29 6.72 6.02 7.89
C GLN A 29 7.88 5.13 8.34
N ILE A 30 9.13 5.65 8.35
CA ILE A 30 10.30 4.93 8.84
C ILE A 30 10.14 4.58 10.32
N ALA A 31 9.70 5.53 11.16
CA ALA A 31 9.50 5.27 12.58
C ALA A 31 8.48 4.14 12.83
N ILE A 32 7.33 4.16 12.13
CA ILE A 32 6.31 3.12 12.26
C ILE A 32 6.82 1.79 11.69
N ALA A 33 7.53 1.80 10.57
CA ALA A 33 8.09 0.62 9.93
C ALA A 33 9.15 -0.06 10.81
N LEU A 34 10.02 0.73 11.44
CA LEU A 34 11.01 0.23 12.42
C LEU A 34 10.31 -0.36 13.65
N PHE A 35 9.28 0.32 14.17
CA PHE A 35 8.50 -0.22 15.28
C PHE A 35 7.88 -1.59 14.92
N ALA A 36 7.27 -1.72 13.74
CA ALA A 36 6.72 -2.98 13.27
C ALA A 36 7.80 -4.06 13.09
N GLY A 37 8.96 -3.69 12.52
CA GLY A 37 10.09 -4.61 12.36
C GLY A 37 10.69 -5.08 13.69
N ILE A 38 10.87 -4.17 14.65
CA ILE A 38 11.33 -4.49 16.01
C ILE A 38 10.31 -5.41 16.69
N TYR A 39 9.01 -5.12 16.56
CA TYR A 39 7.95 -5.96 17.09
C TYR A 39 8.04 -7.39 16.54
N CYS A 40 8.26 -7.55 15.22
CA CYS A 40 8.44 -8.87 14.61
C CYS A 40 9.63 -9.61 15.20
N VAL A 41 10.78 -8.95 15.37
CA VAL A 41 11.99 -9.58 15.91
C VAL A 41 11.81 -9.98 17.37
N LEU A 42 11.22 -9.10 18.20
CA LEU A 42 11.02 -9.37 19.63
C LEU A 42 9.98 -10.48 19.90
N ASN A 43 9.03 -10.68 18.99
CA ASN A 43 8.01 -11.72 19.13
C ASN A 43 8.29 -12.96 18.24
N GLU A 44 9.53 -13.13 17.78
CA GLU A 44 9.96 -14.27 16.96
C GLU A 44 9.15 -14.46 15.65
N LEU A 45 8.53 -13.39 15.15
CA LEU A 45 7.82 -13.36 13.87
C LEU A 45 8.82 -13.12 12.73
N THR A 46 9.85 -13.97 12.66
CA THR A 46 11.01 -13.79 11.76
C THR A 46 11.02 -14.77 10.60
N VAL A 47 9.98 -15.61 10.52
CA VAL A 47 9.83 -16.58 9.43
C VAL A 47 9.32 -15.89 8.17
N LEU A 48 10.00 -16.13 7.05
CA LEU A 48 9.64 -15.67 5.71
C LEU A 48 9.17 -16.84 4.86
N ASN A 49 7.91 -16.80 4.45
CA ASN A 49 7.32 -17.81 3.57
C ASN A 49 7.64 -17.51 2.10
N ILE A 50 8.16 -18.51 1.37
CA ILE A 50 8.43 -18.38 -0.06
C ILE A 50 7.17 -18.71 -0.85
N PRO A 51 6.70 -17.79 -1.71
CA PRO A 51 5.47 -17.99 -2.47
C PRO A 51 5.50 -19.28 -3.30
N PHE A 52 4.38 -20.01 -3.28
CA PHE A 52 4.11 -21.21 -4.09
C PHE A 52 5.02 -22.43 -3.86
N THR A 53 5.99 -22.37 -2.93
CA THR A 53 6.96 -23.48 -2.73
C THR A 53 6.67 -24.30 -1.48
N GLY A 54 5.89 -23.77 -0.54
CA GLY A 54 5.73 -24.37 0.79
C GLY A 54 6.98 -24.28 1.68
N LEU A 55 8.05 -23.63 1.21
CA LEU A 55 9.28 -23.40 1.97
C LEU A 55 9.15 -22.15 2.83
N SER A 56 9.76 -22.20 4.01
CA SER A 56 9.87 -21.07 4.91
C SER A 56 11.28 -21.01 5.50
N PHE A 57 11.79 -19.78 5.68
CA PHE A 57 13.11 -19.55 6.25
C PHE A 57 12.99 -18.58 7.41
N ASP A 58 13.65 -18.89 8.51
CA ASP A 58 13.84 -17.93 9.58
C ASP A 58 15.01 -17.00 9.22
N ILE A 59 14.72 -15.73 9.05
CA ILE A 59 15.72 -14.70 8.68
C ILE A 59 16.16 -13.87 9.88
N GLY A 60 15.64 -14.17 11.09
CA GLY A 60 16.05 -13.52 12.33
C GLY A 60 16.00 -12.00 12.27
N ILE A 61 17.10 -11.34 12.65
CA ILE A 61 17.21 -9.87 12.67
C ILE A 61 17.00 -9.20 11.29
N TRP A 62 17.24 -9.92 10.20
CA TRP A 62 17.01 -9.40 8.86
C TRP A 62 15.53 -9.14 8.54
N MET A 63 14.62 -9.66 9.37
CA MET A 63 13.20 -9.31 9.29
C MET A 63 12.99 -7.80 9.45
N LEU A 64 13.76 -7.13 10.30
CA LEU A 64 13.62 -5.69 10.55
C LEU A 64 13.79 -4.84 9.27
N PRO A 65 14.91 -4.90 8.52
CA PRO A 65 15.04 -4.14 7.28
C PRO A 65 14.07 -4.59 6.20
N CYS A 66 13.68 -5.87 6.14
CA CYS A 66 12.69 -6.37 5.20
C CYS A 66 11.31 -5.77 5.47
N VAL A 67 10.86 -5.78 6.71
CA VAL A 67 9.58 -5.15 7.13
C VAL A 67 9.62 -3.65 6.86
N ALA A 68 10.71 -2.97 7.22
CA ALA A 68 10.84 -1.54 6.98
C ALA A 68 10.74 -1.19 5.50
N PHE A 69 11.41 -1.94 4.63
CA PHE A 69 11.34 -1.75 3.18
C PHE A 69 9.92 -1.98 2.63
N VAL A 70 9.31 -3.13 2.97
CA VAL A 70 7.97 -3.50 2.47
C VAL A 70 6.93 -2.51 2.98
N PHE A 71 7.03 -2.09 4.25
CA PHE A 71 6.10 -1.13 4.83
C PHE A 71 6.13 0.22 4.10
N ILE A 72 7.32 0.80 3.92
CA ILE A 72 7.48 2.07 3.21
C ILE A 72 7.03 1.93 1.75
N ALA A 73 7.39 0.83 1.08
CA ALA A 73 6.98 0.58 -0.29
C ALA A 73 5.45 0.46 -0.41
N ALA A 74 4.81 -0.38 0.42
CA ALA A 74 3.37 -0.60 0.37
C ALA A 74 2.58 0.68 0.64
N VAL A 75 2.94 1.43 1.70
CA VAL A 75 2.26 2.68 2.05
C VAL A 75 2.30 3.68 0.90
N ASN A 76 3.47 3.86 0.27
CA ASN A 76 3.60 4.81 -0.82
C ASN A 76 2.99 4.29 -2.13
N CYS A 77 3.10 3.01 -2.45
CA CYS A 77 2.49 2.42 -3.65
C CYS A 77 0.96 2.48 -3.60
N VAL A 78 0.34 2.20 -2.44
CA VAL A 78 -1.11 2.34 -2.25
C VAL A 78 -1.53 3.80 -2.39
N ASN A 79 -0.82 4.74 -1.77
CA ASN A 79 -1.11 6.16 -1.89
C ASN A 79 -0.97 6.65 -3.34
N LEU A 80 0.05 6.20 -4.08
CA LEU A 80 0.20 6.50 -5.52
C LEU A 80 -0.89 5.86 -6.39
N THR A 81 -1.56 4.82 -5.92
CA THR A 81 -2.66 4.18 -6.66
C THR A 81 -3.99 4.91 -6.42
N ASP A 82 -4.11 5.70 -5.36
CA ASP A 82 -5.29 6.50 -5.02
C ASP A 82 -5.37 7.78 -5.88
N GLY A 83 -5.34 7.61 -7.20
CA GLY A 83 -5.37 8.71 -8.18
C GLY A 83 -6.61 8.76 -9.06
N LEU A 84 -7.45 7.73 -9.01
CA LEU A 84 -8.72 7.63 -9.75
C LEU A 84 -9.82 7.10 -8.84
N ASP A 85 -11.07 7.50 -9.14
CA ASP A 85 -12.26 7.06 -8.41
C ASP A 85 -12.33 5.53 -8.35
N GLY A 86 -12.44 4.97 -7.14
CA GLY A 86 -12.56 3.54 -6.87
C GLY A 86 -11.31 2.70 -7.07
N LEU A 87 -10.23 3.21 -7.67
CA LEU A 87 -9.07 2.40 -8.04
C LEU A 87 -8.36 1.81 -6.82
N ALA A 88 -7.92 2.64 -5.87
CA ALA A 88 -7.22 2.15 -4.68
C ALA A 88 -8.10 1.24 -3.81
N ALA A 89 -9.38 1.59 -3.69
CA ALA A 89 -10.34 0.82 -2.90
C ALA A 89 -10.64 -0.54 -3.52
N SER A 90 -10.85 -0.63 -4.84
CA SER A 90 -11.11 -1.90 -5.53
C SER A 90 -9.89 -2.82 -5.53
N VAL A 91 -8.70 -2.28 -5.80
CA VAL A 91 -7.45 -3.05 -5.71
C VAL A 91 -7.21 -3.51 -4.28
N GLY A 92 -7.44 -2.64 -3.29
CA GLY A 92 -7.34 -2.96 -1.87
C GLY A 92 -8.32 -4.06 -1.44
N PHE A 93 -9.56 -4.02 -1.91
CA PHE A 93 -10.55 -5.07 -1.66
C PHE A 93 -10.02 -6.45 -2.09
N TRP A 94 -9.57 -6.59 -3.33
CA TRP A 94 -9.02 -7.84 -3.84
C TRP A 94 -7.72 -8.25 -3.15
N TYR A 95 -6.87 -7.29 -2.80
CA TYR A 95 -5.66 -7.52 -2.02
C TYR A 95 -5.98 -8.18 -0.68
N PHE A 96 -6.87 -7.59 0.12
CA PHE A 96 -7.22 -8.12 1.43
C PHE A 96 -8.04 -9.41 1.34
N ALA A 97 -8.88 -9.59 0.32
CA ALA A 97 -9.56 -10.85 0.06
C ALA A 97 -8.57 -11.99 -0.21
N ALA A 98 -7.59 -11.76 -1.07
CA ALA A 98 -6.55 -12.73 -1.38
C ALA A 98 -5.66 -13.04 -0.16
N PHE A 99 -5.28 -12.01 0.62
CA PHE A 99 -4.53 -12.22 1.87
C PHE A 99 -5.34 -12.99 2.91
N ALA A 100 -6.63 -12.72 3.07
CA ALA A 100 -7.48 -13.51 3.95
C ALA A 100 -7.52 -14.98 3.52
N ALA A 101 -7.73 -15.24 2.24
CA ALA A 101 -7.72 -16.59 1.69
C ALA A 101 -6.36 -17.28 1.93
N LEU A 102 -5.25 -16.59 1.65
CA LEU A 102 -3.90 -17.09 1.91
C LEU A 102 -3.72 -17.50 3.38
N ILE A 103 -4.07 -16.63 4.32
CA ILE A 103 -3.92 -16.87 5.75
C ILE A 103 -4.77 -18.04 6.22
N PHE A 104 -6.02 -18.15 5.76
CA PHE A 104 -6.89 -19.29 6.13
C PHE A 104 -6.43 -20.61 5.53
N LEU A 105 -5.89 -20.60 4.32
CA LEU A 105 -5.34 -21.81 3.68
C LEU A 105 -4.03 -22.28 4.32
N THR A 106 -3.20 -21.35 4.79
CA THR A 106 -1.92 -21.68 5.43
C THR A 106 -2.04 -21.97 6.94
N GLY A 107 -3.19 -21.65 7.53
CA GLY A 107 -3.48 -21.90 8.95
C GLY A 107 -2.77 -20.96 9.93
N GLY A 108 -2.05 -19.94 9.44
CA GLY A 108 -1.28 -18.99 10.24
C GLY A 108 -2.02 -17.68 10.50
N GLY A 109 -2.24 -17.31 11.78
CA GLY A 109 -2.71 -15.96 12.11
C GLY A 109 -4.18 -15.69 11.80
N GLN A 110 -5.11 -16.57 12.17
CA GLN A 110 -6.55 -16.45 11.87
C GLN A 110 -7.15 -15.08 12.25
N ALA A 111 -6.65 -14.43 13.31
CA ALA A 111 -7.12 -13.10 13.71
C ALA A 111 -6.82 -12.05 12.61
N LEU A 112 -5.65 -12.15 11.97
CA LEU A 112 -5.25 -11.27 10.86
C LEU A 112 -6.02 -11.59 9.57
N GLY A 113 -6.39 -12.86 9.36
CA GLY A 113 -7.30 -13.24 8.28
C GLY A 113 -8.69 -12.62 8.45
N ARG A 114 -9.24 -12.64 9.68
CA ARG A 114 -10.51 -11.96 10.00
C ARG A 114 -10.40 -10.44 9.83
N LEU A 115 -9.29 -9.84 10.27
CA LEU A 115 -9.03 -8.41 10.05
C LEU A 115 -9.02 -8.07 8.56
N SER A 116 -8.39 -8.91 7.73
CA SER A 116 -8.38 -8.74 6.26
C SER A 116 -9.81 -8.77 5.69
N LEU A 117 -10.67 -9.69 6.16
CA LEU A 117 -12.09 -9.72 5.74
C LEU A 117 -12.87 -8.50 6.22
N MET A 118 -12.60 -7.99 7.43
CA MET A 118 -13.21 -6.74 7.91
C MET A 118 -12.82 -5.55 7.04
N LEU A 119 -11.56 -5.49 6.60
CA LEU A 119 -11.09 -4.47 5.65
C LEU A 119 -11.78 -4.62 4.29
N CYS A 120 -11.99 -5.84 3.79
CA CYS A 120 -12.81 -6.08 2.59
C CYS A 120 -14.22 -5.52 2.75
N GLY A 121 -14.89 -5.80 3.87
CA GLY A 121 -16.23 -5.30 4.14
C GLY A 121 -16.28 -3.78 4.19
N ALA A 122 -15.31 -3.15 4.85
CA ALA A 122 -15.19 -1.70 4.91
C ALA A 122 -14.97 -1.08 3.52
N LEU A 123 -14.07 -1.67 2.71
CA LEU A 123 -13.81 -1.22 1.35
C LEU A 123 -15.00 -1.44 0.41
N ALA A 124 -15.74 -2.54 0.56
CA ALA A 124 -16.97 -2.77 -0.19
C ALA A 124 -18.02 -1.68 0.11
N GLY A 125 -18.22 -1.35 1.39
CA GLY A 125 -19.10 -0.25 1.79
C GLY A 125 -18.61 1.11 1.28
N TYR A 126 -17.31 1.36 1.35
CA TYR A 126 -16.71 2.60 0.84
C TYR A 126 -16.87 2.73 -0.69
N LEU A 127 -16.71 1.65 -1.46
CA LEU A 127 -16.86 1.63 -2.91
C LEU A 127 -18.24 2.04 -3.39
N LEU A 128 -19.30 1.87 -2.59
CA LEU A 128 -20.64 2.36 -2.93
C LEU A 128 -20.67 3.89 -3.14
N PHE A 129 -19.75 4.60 -2.49
CA PHE A 129 -19.66 6.07 -2.55
C PHE A 129 -18.42 6.58 -3.30
N ASN A 130 -17.46 5.70 -3.59
CA ASN A 130 -16.18 6.08 -4.23
C ASN A 130 -16.03 5.54 -5.67
N THR A 131 -17.05 4.88 -6.24
CA THR A 131 -17.05 4.54 -7.68
C THR A 131 -17.25 5.78 -8.55
N TYR A 132 -16.95 5.65 -9.85
CA TYR A 132 -16.94 6.75 -10.84
C TYR A 132 -18.05 7.76 -10.63
N ARG A 133 -17.66 9.02 -10.58
CA ARG A 133 -18.24 10.20 -9.97
C ARG A 133 -18.34 10.04 -8.45
N ALA A 134 -17.17 9.82 -7.84
CA ALA A 134 -17.08 9.61 -6.40
C ALA A 134 -17.71 10.75 -5.60
N ALA A 135 -18.56 10.38 -4.64
CA ALA A 135 -19.12 11.31 -3.67
C ALA A 135 -18.17 11.52 -2.48
N VAL A 136 -17.27 10.54 -2.20
CA VAL A 136 -16.33 10.55 -1.08
C VAL A 136 -14.94 10.15 -1.59
N PHE A 137 -13.91 10.88 -1.16
CA PHE A 137 -12.52 10.61 -1.50
C PHE A 137 -11.77 10.01 -0.30
N MET A 138 -10.81 9.12 -0.59
CA MET A 138 -10.05 8.39 0.44
C MET A 138 -9.04 9.28 1.17
N GLY A 139 -8.36 10.14 0.42
CA GLY A 139 -7.29 11.00 0.92
C GLY A 139 -6.08 10.24 1.44
N ASP A 140 -5.12 10.99 1.97
CA ASP A 140 -3.91 10.42 2.54
C ASP A 140 -4.21 9.62 3.83
N THR A 141 -5.28 9.98 4.54
CA THR A 141 -5.75 9.27 5.75
C THR A 141 -6.08 7.81 5.43
N GLY A 142 -6.85 7.57 4.38
CA GLY A 142 -7.28 6.23 3.98
C GLY A 142 -6.17 5.46 3.27
N SER A 143 -5.57 6.04 2.23
CA SER A 143 -4.59 5.36 1.38
C SER A 143 -3.32 4.94 2.13
N LEU A 144 -2.75 5.83 2.99
CA LEU A 144 -1.61 5.46 3.83
C LEU A 144 -1.98 4.41 4.89
N SER A 145 -3.24 4.44 5.39
CA SER A 145 -3.72 3.42 6.34
C SER A 145 -3.83 2.05 5.68
N LEU A 146 -4.42 1.98 4.48
CA LEU A 146 -4.53 0.71 3.73
C LEU A 146 -3.16 0.11 3.43
N GLY A 147 -2.20 0.93 2.97
CA GLY A 147 -0.83 0.47 2.77
C GLY A 147 -0.16 -0.04 4.04
N GLY A 148 -0.40 0.64 5.17
CA GLY A 148 0.08 0.21 6.48
C GLY A 148 -0.53 -1.12 6.94
N PHE A 149 -1.84 -1.32 6.80
CA PHE A 149 -2.50 -2.60 7.07
C PHE A 149 -1.98 -3.71 6.18
N ALA A 150 -1.82 -3.43 4.87
CA ALA A 150 -1.29 -4.40 3.91
C ALA A 150 0.10 -4.91 4.31
N ALA A 151 1.01 -4.01 4.67
CA ALA A 151 2.36 -4.37 5.12
C ALA A 151 2.37 -5.08 6.48
N ALA A 152 1.58 -4.59 7.45
CA ALA A 152 1.55 -5.16 8.80
C ALA A 152 0.99 -6.60 8.80
N ILE A 153 -0.13 -6.84 8.09
CA ILE A 153 -0.71 -8.17 7.97
C ILE A 153 0.29 -9.15 7.34
N ALA A 154 0.97 -8.72 6.28
CA ALA A 154 1.98 -9.52 5.61
C ALA A 154 3.19 -9.82 6.51
N ALA A 155 3.68 -8.82 7.26
CA ALA A 155 4.80 -8.97 8.18
C ALA A 155 4.48 -9.94 9.32
N PHE A 156 3.34 -9.77 9.98
CA PHE A 156 2.95 -10.57 11.14
C PHE A 156 2.51 -12.00 10.80
N THR A 157 2.28 -12.29 9.51
CA THR A 157 1.98 -13.65 9.02
C THR A 157 3.13 -14.31 8.28
N GLY A 158 4.31 -13.66 8.22
CA GLY A 158 5.47 -14.17 7.49
C GLY A 158 5.33 -14.12 5.96
N ASN A 159 4.33 -13.41 5.44
CA ASN A 159 3.96 -13.41 4.02
C ASN A 159 4.44 -12.14 3.27
N LEU A 160 5.58 -11.56 3.68
CA LEU A 160 6.10 -10.31 3.10
C LEU A 160 6.27 -10.35 1.58
N LEU A 161 6.72 -11.49 1.03
CA LEU A 161 6.94 -11.62 -0.41
C LEU A 161 5.63 -11.63 -1.22
N TYR A 162 4.54 -12.06 -0.60
CA TYR A 162 3.22 -12.05 -1.24
C TYR A 162 2.68 -10.63 -1.46
N VAL A 163 3.19 -9.61 -0.72
CA VAL A 163 2.79 -8.22 -0.93
C VAL A 163 3.02 -7.77 -2.36
N ALA A 164 4.16 -8.14 -2.94
CA ALA A 164 4.48 -7.76 -4.31
C ALA A 164 3.63 -8.51 -5.36
N ILE A 165 3.27 -9.77 -5.07
CA ILE A 165 2.53 -10.63 -5.99
C ILE A 165 1.04 -10.27 -5.96
N ILE A 166 0.43 -10.29 -4.78
CA ILE A 166 -0.99 -9.97 -4.61
C ILE A 166 -1.25 -8.47 -4.86
N GLY A 167 -0.32 -7.61 -4.43
CA GLY A 167 -0.37 -6.17 -4.62
C GLY A 167 0.24 -5.67 -5.93
N ILE A 168 0.30 -6.50 -6.98
CA ILE A 168 0.99 -6.15 -8.24
C ILE A 168 0.53 -4.81 -8.85
N MET A 169 -0.74 -4.46 -8.71
CA MET A 169 -1.26 -3.18 -9.20
C MET A 169 -0.68 -1.99 -8.42
N PHE A 170 -0.53 -2.12 -7.11
CA PHE A 170 0.14 -1.13 -6.28
C PHE A 170 1.61 -0.99 -6.67
N VAL A 171 2.29 -2.13 -6.85
CA VAL A 171 3.70 -2.18 -7.27
C VAL A 171 3.89 -1.54 -8.65
N CYS A 172 3.02 -1.81 -9.61
CA CYS A 172 3.05 -1.19 -10.94
C CYS A 172 2.91 0.33 -10.86
N SER A 173 2.02 0.85 -10.01
CA SER A 173 1.89 2.28 -9.77
C SER A 173 3.20 2.89 -9.25
N GLY A 174 3.79 2.29 -8.21
CA GLY A 174 5.06 2.75 -7.63
C GLY A 174 6.23 2.67 -8.62
N ILE A 175 6.42 1.52 -9.28
CA ILE A 175 7.50 1.32 -10.25
C ILE A 175 7.37 2.31 -11.42
N SER A 176 6.16 2.57 -11.91
CA SER A 176 5.96 3.51 -13.02
C SER A 176 6.45 4.93 -12.67
N VAL A 177 6.25 5.37 -11.43
CA VAL A 177 6.76 6.67 -10.96
C VAL A 177 8.28 6.65 -10.86
N ILE A 178 8.86 5.60 -10.29
CA ILE A 178 10.32 5.47 -10.18
C ILE A 178 10.97 5.50 -11.56
N LEU A 179 10.46 4.71 -12.50
CA LEU A 179 10.96 4.67 -13.88
C LEU A 179 10.83 6.03 -14.57
N GLN A 180 9.69 6.70 -14.42
CA GLN A 180 9.47 8.04 -14.97
C GLN A 180 10.51 9.03 -14.46
N VAL A 181 10.74 9.05 -13.13
CA VAL A 181 11.68 9.99 -12.50
C VAL A 181 13.12 9.71 -12.94
N ILE A 182 13.54 8.43 -12.94
CA ILE A 182 14.91 8.04 -13.37
C ILE A 182 15.14 8.41 -14.84
N TYR A 183 14.20 8.04 -15.71
CA TYR A 183 14.30 8.31 -17.14
C TYR A 183 14.33 9.82 -17.41
N TYR A 184 13.43 10.59 -16.77
CA TYR A 184 13.39 12.04 -16.94
C TYR A 184 14.65 12.75 -16.45
N LYS A 185 15.21 12.31 -15.30
CA LYS A 185 16.47 12.88 -14.79
C LYS A 185 17.64 12.68 -15.77
N ARG A 186 17.68 11.52 -16.46
CA ARG A 186 18.75 11.17 -17.40
C ARG A 186 18.58 11.81 -18.79
N THR A 187 17.35 11.80 -19.31
CA THR A 187 17.08 12.14 -20.73
C THR A 187 16.34 13.46 -20.91
N LYS A 188 15.78 14.04 -19.84
CA LYS A 188 14.86 15.19 -19.88
C LYS A 188 13.60 14.94 -20.72
N LYS A 189 13.34 13.68 -21.09
CA LYS A 189 12.13 13.24 -21.82
C LYS A 189 11.24 12.42 -20.89
N ARG A 190 9.93 12.42 -21.17
CA ARG A 190 8.97 11.60 -20.43
C ARG A 190 8.94 10.18 -21.00
N LEU A 191 8.99 9.15 -20.14
CA LEU A 191 8.78 7.76 -20.50
C LEU A 191 7.28 7.48 -20.71
N PHE A 192 6.47 7.87 -19.74
CA PHE A 192 5.01 7.83 -19.79
C PHE A 192 4.46 9.24 -20.02
N LEU A 193 3.29 9.38 -20.62
CA LEU A 193 2.61 10.68 -20.76
C LEU A 193 2.40 11.35 -19.40
N MET A 194 2.05 10.53 -18.40
CA MET A 194 1.96 10.89 -17.00
C MET A 194 2.23 9.65 -16.13
N ALA A 195 2.80 9.81 -14.95
CA ALA A 195 2.94 8.76 -13.94
C ALA A 195 2.14 9.18 -12.70
N PRO A 196 1.56 8.23 -11.96
CA PRO A 196 1.55 6.76 -12.14
C PRO A 196 0.84 6.27 -13.40
N LEU A 197 0.92 4.94 -13.66
CA LEU A 197 0.51 4.32 -14.94
C LEU A 197 -0.97 4.55 -15.30
N HIS A 198 -1.88 4.58 -14.34
CA HIS A 198 -3.30 4.85 -14.58
C HIS A 198 -3.53 6.24 -15.20
N HIS A 199 -2.78 7.27 -14.81
CA HIS A 199 -2.83 8.58 -15.46
C HIS A 199 -2.28 8.57 -16.89
N HIS A 200 -1.37 7.66 -17.23
CA HIS A 200 -0.94 7.48 -18.62
C HIS A 200 -2.09 7.04 -19.51
N PHE A 201 -2.91 6.08 -19.04
CA PHE A 201 -4.09 5.62 -19.76
C PHE A 201 -5.17 6.69 -19.84
N GLN A 202 -5.41 7.42 -18.76
CA GLN A 202 -6.33 8.56 -18.74
C GLN A 202 -5.91 9.62 -19.80
N LYS A 203 -4.60 9.92 -19.91
CA LYS A 203 -4.09 10.86 -20.94
C LYS A 203 -4.18 10.31 -22.37
N LYS A 204 -4.30 9.00 -22.54
CA LYS A 204 -4.60 8.36 -23.84
C LYS A 204 -6.08 8.37 -24.22
N GLY A 205 -6.94 8.93 -23.35
CA GLY A 205 -8.38 9.02 -23.61
C GLY A 205 -9.22 7.84 -23.10
N TYR A 206 -8.65 6.94 -22.29
CA TYR A 206 -9.44 5.93 -21.60
C TYR A 206 -10.28 6.58 -20.49
N SER A 207 -11.55 6.21 -20.39
CA SER A 207 -12.42 6.65 -19.31
C SER A 207 -12.04 5.95 -17.99
N GLU A 208 -12.30 6.60 -16.85
CA GLU A 208 -12.01 6.04 -15.53
C GLU A 208 -12.80 4.76 -15.21
N SER A 209 -13.90 4.53 -15.91
CA SER A 209 -14.76 3.36 -15.78
C SER A 209 -14.34 2.16 -16.65
N ARG A 210 -13.21 2.22 -17.31
CA ARG A 210 -12.69 1.14 -18.20
C ARG A 210 -11.51 0.43 -17.60
#